data_461b33635aa92a5dea81bd1b50b29dd4
#
_entry.id   461b33635aa92a5dea81bd1b50b29dd4
#
_cell.length_a   1.000
_cell.length_b   1.000
_cell.length_c   1.000
_cell.angle_alpha   90.00
_cell.angle_beta   90.00
_cell.angle_gamma   90.00
#
_symmetry.space_group_name_H-M   'P 1'
#
loop_
_entity.id
_entity.type
_entity.pdbx_description
1 polymer ?
#
loop_
_entity_poly.entity_id
_entity_poly.type
_entity_poly.pdbx_seq_one_letter_code
_entity_poly.pdbx_strand_id
1 'polypeptide(L)'
;MSRLRVLFIGGTGVISSACVREAVARDAEVFVLNRGQSADRPLPAGVRELRADVRDAGSVRAAVDGLDFDSVVDFVAFAPEHVQADVDLFTGRTGQYVFISTASAYQKPPSRLPITESTPLRNPYWQYSRDKIACEDLLVAQYRESGFPATIVRPSHTYDATKTVLHGDWTSLARMRAGRARF
;
A
#
# COMPACT_ATOMS: atom_id res chain seq x y z
N MET A 1 2.39 -27.08 -8.43
CA MET A 1 2.38 -25.67 -8.86
C MET A 1 3.47 -24.96 -8.09
N SER A 2 4.25 -24.06 -8.71
CA SER A 2 5.21 -23.22 -8.01
C SER A 2 4.47 -22.30 -7.03
N ARG A 3 5.07 -22.00 -5.88
CA ARG A 3 4.52 -21.03 -4.91
C ARG A 3 4.57 -19.64 -5.54
N LEU A 4 3.54 -18.83 -5.35
CA LEU A 4 3.54 -17.43 -5.78
C LEU A 4 4.60 -16.65 -5.04
N ARG A 5 5.43 -15.90 -5.76
CA ARG A 5 6.45 -15.01 -5.21
C ARG A 5 5.89 -13.60 -5.08
N VAL A 6 5.71 -13.12 -3.87
CA VAL A 6 5.08 -11.82 -3.61
C VAL A 6 6.03 -10.91 -2.86
N LEU A 7 6.29 -9.73 -3.44
CA LEU A 7 7.03 -8.66 -2.77
C LEU A 7 6.07 -7.64 -2.17
N PHE A 8 6.22 -7.36 -0.89
CA PHE A 8 5.55 -6.26 -0.20
C PHE A 8 6.55 -5.14 0.07
N ILE A 9 6.35 -3.99 -0.56
CA ILE A 9 7.10 -2.76 -0.28
C ILE A 9 6.42 -2.05 0.87
N GLY A 10 7.03 -2.05 2.07
CA GLY A 10 6.44 -1.52 3.30
C GLY A 10 5.54 -2.50 4.05
N GLY A 11 6.02 -3.71 4.38
CA GLY A 11 5.23 -4.81 4.95
C GLY A 11 4.82 -4.72 6.42
N THR A 12 5.16 -3.65 7.15
CA THR A 12 4.93 -3.50 8.61
C THR A 12 3.89 -2.46 9.00
N GLY A 13 3.12 -1.92 8.06
CA GLY A 13 2.00 -1.01 8.30
C GLY A 13 0.71 -1.73 8.74
N VAL A 14 -0.35 -0.98 9.04
CA VAL A 14 -1.66 -1.51 9.47
C VAL A 14 -2.23 -2.47 8.42
N ILE A 15 -2.29 -2.03 7.16
CA ILE A 15 -2.83 -2.85 6.07
C ILE A 15 -1.82 -3.94 5.69
N SER A 16 -0.58 -3.54 5.44
CA SER A 16 0.43 -4.44 4.88
C SER A 16 0.75 -5.62 5.79
N SER A 17 0.80 -5.44 7.11
CA SER A 17 1.06 -6.55 8.03
C SER A 17 -0.03 -7.63 7.99
N ALA A 18 -1.29 -7.25 7.77
CA ALA A 18 -2.38 -8.20 7.57
C ALA A 18 -2.24 -8.94 6.24
N CYS A 19 -1.90 -8.22 5.16
CA CYS A 19 -1.67 -8.82 3.84
C CYS A 19 -0.48 -9.79 3.86
N VAL A 20 0.62 -9.43 4.53
CA VAL A 20 1.79 -10.31 4.69
C VAL A 20 1.42 -11.60 5.41
N ARG A 21 0.69 -11.51 6.54
CA ARG A 21 0.22 -12.71 7.27
C ARG A 21 -0.68 -13.60 6.41
N GLU A 22 -1.61 -13.00 5.67
CA GLU A 22 -2.51 -13.75 4.81
C GLU A 22 -1.76 -14.42 3.65
N ALA A 23 -0.79 -13.75 3.03
CA ALA A 23 0.02 -14.33 1.95
C ALA A 23 0.83 -15.54 2.46
N VAL A 24 1.43 -15.44 3.66
CA VAL A 24 2.12 -16.57 4.30
C VAL A 24 1.16 -17.71 4.59
N ALA A 25 -0.03 -17.42 5.13
CA ALA A 25 -1.05 -18.43 5.42
C ALA A 25 -1.55 -19.15 4.17
N ARG A 26 -1.48 -18.49 3.00
CA ARG A 26 -1.79 -19.07 1.68
C ARG A 26 -0.59 -19.71 0.97
N ASP A 27 0.47 -19.98 1.70
CA ASP A 27 1.66 -20.64 1.19
C ASP A 27 2.40 -19.89 0.07
N ALA A 28 2.31 -18.55 0.01
CA ALA A 28 3.14 -17.75 -0.87
C ALA A 28 4.60 -17.68 -0.37
N GLU A 29 5.55 -17.55 -1.31
CA GLU A 29 6.92 -17.15 -1.00
C GLU A 29 6.94 -15.62 -0.83
N VAL A 30 7.00 -15.15 0.42
CA VAL A 30 6.80 -13.75 0.77
C VAL A 30 8.12 -13.04 1.00
N PHE A 31 8.30 -11.93 0.31
CA PHE A 31 9.39 -10.98 0.48
C PHE A 31 8.82 -9.67 1.03
N VAL A 32 9.52 -9.05 1.97
CA VAL A 32 9.17 -7.73 2.49
C VAL A 32 10.38 -6.82 2.38
N LEU A 33 10.22 -5.73 1.63
CA LEU A 33 11.23 -4.68 1.52
C LEU A 33 10.89 -3.56 2.48
N ASN A 34 11.78 -3.29 3.43
CA ASN A 34 11.63 -2.23 4.42
C ASN A 34 13.00 -1.75 4.94
N ARG A 35 12.99 -0.71 5.78
CA ARG A 35 14.21 -0.17 6.40
C ARG A 35 14.62 -0.91 7.69
N GLY A 36 13.83 -1.90 8.15
CA GLY A 36 14.08 -2.64 9.39
C GLY A 36 13.93 -1.83 10.68
N GLN A 37 13.20 -0.70 10.66
CA GLN A 37 13.08 0.21 11.80
C GLN A 37 11.77 0.06 12.60
N SER A 38 10.80 -0.70 12.10
CA SER A 38 9.50 -0.88 12.76
C SER A 38 9.48 -2.16 13.60
N ALA A 39 9.30 -2.02 14.91
CA ALA A 39 9.18 -3.14 15.85
C ALA A 39 7.73 -3.50 16.21
N ASP A 40 6.76 -2.62 15.93
CA ASP A 40 5.37 -2.74 16.41
C ASP A 40 4.62 -3.93 15.80
N ARG A 41 5.01 -4.33 14.57
CA ARG A 41 4.39 -5.43 13.83
C ARG A 41 5.47 -6.33 13.26
N PRO A 42 5.91 -7.34 14.03
CA PRO A 42 6.96 -8.27 13.58
C PRO A 42 6.49 -9.06 12.37
N LEU A 43 7.42 -9.37 11.49
CA LEU A 43 7.17 -10.21 10.32
C LEU A 43 6.94 -11.66 10.76
N PRO A 44 5.99 -12.38 10.14
CA PRO A 44 5.80 -13.82 10.38
C PRO A 44 7.04 -14.64 10.03
N ALA A 45 7.15 -15.82 10.63
CA ALA A 45 8.17 -16.80 10.25
C ALA A 45 8.03 -17.17 8.75
N GLY A 46 9.16 -17.36 8.07
CA GLY A 46 9.20 -17.72 6.65
C GLY A 46 9.18 -16.54 5.69
N VAL A 47 9.00 -15.30 6.17
CA VAL A 47 9.14 -14.10 5.35
C VAL A 47 10.62 -13.79 5.11
N ARG A 48 10.99 -13.49 3.87
CA ARG A 48 12.33 -13.01 3.50
C ARG A 48 12.38 -11.49 3.55
N GLU A 49 13.09 -10.97 4.55
CA GLU A 49 13.28 -9.52 4.69
C GLU A 49 14.38 -9.02 3.76
N LEU A 50 14.05 -8.04 2.92
CA LEU A 50 14.96 -7.27 2.08
C LEU A 50 15.12 -5.88 2.69
N ARG A 51 16.34 -5.49 3.03
CA ARG A 51 16.60 -4.19 3.68
C ARG A 51 17.04 -3.16 2.65
N ALA A 52 16.20 -2.15 2.45
CA ALA A 52 16.50 -1.00 1.60
C ALA A 52 15.71 0.23 2.05
N ASP A 53 16.20 1.41 1.73
CA ASP A 53 15.38 2.62 1.75
C ASP A 53 14.67 2.75 0.40
N VAL A 54 13.35 2.73 0.39
CA VAL A 54 12.53 2.85 -0.83
C VAL A 54 12.68 4.19 -1.53
N ARG A 55 13.30 5.19 -0.87
CA ARG A 55 13.61 6.49 -1.47
C ARG A 55 14.98 6.53 -2.15
N ASP A 56 15.76 5.49 -2.01
CA ASP A 56 17.03 5.26 -2.70
C ASP A 56 16.85 4.13 -3.74
N ALA A 57 16.62 4.50 -4.99
CA ALA A 57 16.42 3.56 -6.10
C ALA A 57 17.61 2.61 -6.29
N GLY A 58 18.84 3.03 -5.99
CA GLY A 58 20.03 2.18 -6.04
C GLY A 58 19.98 1.09 -4.97
N SER A 59 19.60 1.47 -3.74
CA SER A 59 19.43 0.53 -2.61
C SER A 59 18.33 -0.51 -2.91
N VAL A 60 17.18 -0.06 -3.44
CA VAL A 60 16.08 -0.97 -3.81
C VAL A 60 16.52 -1.93 -4.91
N ARG A 61 17.15 -1.42 -5.99
CA ARG A 61 17.64 -2.24 -7.11
C ARG A 61 18.59 -3.32 -6.63
N ALA A 62 19.53 -2.97 -5.76
CA ALA A 62 20.48 -3.93 -5.20
C ALA A 62 19.79 -4.99 -4.33
N ALA A 63 18.77 -4.60 -3.54
CA ALA A 63 18.06 -5.51 -2.66
C ALA A 63 17.20 -6.54 -3.41
N VAL A 64 16.71 -6.19 -4.62
CA VAL A 64 15.88 -7.07 -5.47
C VAL A 64 16.65 -7.63 -6.68
N ASP A 65 17.97 -7.50 -6.70
CA ASP A 65 18.79 -8.00 -7.81
C ASP A 65 18.63 -9.51 -8.00
N GLY A 66 18.45 -9.92 -9.26
CA GLY A 66 18.20 -11.33 -9.62
C GLY A 66 16.88 -11.91 -9.11
N LEU A 67 15.96 -11.09 -8.61
CA LEU A 67 14.63 -11.54 -8.14
C LEU A 67 13.54 -11.04 -9.09
N ASP A 68 12.68 -11.97 -9.52
CA ASP A 68 11.41 -11.67 -10.20
C ASP A 68 10.24 -12.07 -9.30
N PHE A 69 9.11 -11.40 -9.46
CA PHE A 69 7.94 -11.59 -8.60
C PHE A 69 6.68 -11.81 -9.43
N ASP A 70 5.81 -12.72 -8.99
CA ASP A 70 4.47 -12.84 -9.57
C ASP A 70 3.62 -11.60 -9.24
N SER A 71 3.81 -11.02 -8.04
CA SER A 71 3.14 -9.78 -7.64
C SER A 71 4.04 -8.91 -6.78
N VAL A 72 4.01 -7.60 -7.04
CA VAL A 72 4.61 -6.55 -6.20
C VAL A 72 3.49 -5.68 -5.64
N VAL A 73 3.47 -5.46 -4.31
CA VAL A 73 2.43 -4.67 -3.63
C VAL A 73 3.09 -3.50 -2.90
N ASP A 74 2.80 -2.26 -3.34
CA ASP A 74 3.38 -1.07 -2.74
C ASP A 74 2.41 -0.34 -1.81
N PHE A 75 2.81 -0.23 -0.53
CA PHE A 75 2.11 0.48 0.54
C PHE A 75 2.71 1.85 0.85
N VAL A 76 3.84 2.21 0.24
CA VAL A 76 4.63 3.38 0.62
C VAL A 76 4.91 4.37 -0.51
N ALA A 77 4.40 4.15 -1.71
CA ALA A 77 4.39 5.17 -2.76
C ALA A 77 3.30 6.21 -2.47
N PHE A 78 3.70 7.46 -2.30
CA PHE A 78 2.81 8.57 -1.94
C PHE A 78 2.81 9.70 -2.96
N ALA A 79 3.73 9.69 -3.93
CA ALA A 79 3.87 10.69 -4.97
C ALA A 79 4.23 10.03 -6.31
N PRO A 80 3.95 10.68 -7.46
CA PRO A 80 4.18 10.09 -8.78
C PRO A 80 5.60 9.60 -9.02
N GLU A 81 6.61 10.31 -8.52
CA GLU A 81 8.02 9.92 -8.64
C GLU A 81 8.34 8.59 -7.96
N HIS A 82 7.62 8.23 -6.88
CA HIS A 82 7.78 6.94 -6.23
C HIS A 82 7.23 5.81 -7.12
N VAL A 83 6.05 6.04 -7.69
CA VAL A 83 5.42 5.09 -8.63
C VAL A 83 6.25 4.94 -9.89
N GLN A 84 6.82 6.03 -10.42
CA GLN A 84 7.69 5.96 -11.60
C GLN A 84 8.93 5.11 -11.33
N ALA A 85 9.57 5.28 -10.16
CA ALA A 85 10.71 4.45 -9.77
C ALA A 85 10.36 2.95 -9.71
N ASP A 86 9.15 2.62 -9.24
CA ASP A 86 8.67 1.23 -9.22
C ASP A 86 8.38 0.71 -10.65
N VAL A 87 7.75 1.52 -11.50
CA VAL A 87 7.52 1.17 -12.92
C VAL A 87 8.85 0.87 -13.61
N ASP A 88 9.86 1.75 -13.45
CA ASP A 88 11.18 1.60 -14.05
C ASP A 88 11.91 0.33 -13.56
N LEU A 89 11.66 -0.06 -12.30
CA LEU A 89 12.30 -1.21 -11.68
C LEU A 89 11.61 -2.54 -12.00
N PHE A 90 10.27 -2.56 -12.02
CA PHE A 90 9.48 -3.80 -12.10
C PHE A 90 8.89 -4.09 -13.47
N THR A 91 9.03 -3.21 -14.47
CA THR A 91 8.64 -3.51 -15.84
C THR A 91 9.35 -4.77 -16.36
N GLY A 92 8.57 -5.76 -16.78
CA GLY A 92 9.06 -7.06 -17.22
C GLY A 92 9.54 -8.01 -16.10
N ARG A 93 9.44 -7.60 -14.83
CA ARG A 93 9.89 -8.37 -13.65
C ARG A 93 8.76 -8.72 -12.68
N THR A 94 7.54 -8.30 -12.98
CA THR A 94 6.36 -8.68 -12.21
C THR A 94 5.17 -8.99 -13.12
N GLY A 95 4.35 -9.95 -12.72
CA GLY A 95 3.09 -10.26 -13.39
C GLY A 95 1.94 -9.36 -12.94
N GLN A 96 2.06 -8.72 -11.77
CA GLN A 96 1.08 -7.79 -11.24
C GLN A 96 1.75 -6.77 -10.31
N TYR A 97 1.47 -5.48 -10.51
CA TYR A 97 1.84 -4.41 -9.59
C TYR A 97 0.59 -3.88 -8.90
N VAL A 98 0.51 -4.01 -7.57
CA VAL A 98 -0.64 -3.56 -6.78
C VAL A 98 -0.27 -2.27 -6.05
N PHE A 99 -0.89 -1.17 -6.45
CA PHE A 99 -0.72 0.14 -5.83
C PHE A 99 -1.81 0.38 -4.78
N ILE A 100 -1.39 0.67 -3.55
CA ILE A 100 -2.32 1.03 -2.49
C ILE A 100 -2.56 2.54 -2.52
N SER A 101 -3.68 2.91 -3.11
CA SER A 101 -4.21 4.28 -3.17
C SER A 101 -5.04 4.61 -1.92
N THR A 102 -6.13 5.36 -2.07
CA THR A 102 -7.01 5.77 -0.96
C THR A 102 -8.42 6.08 -1.43
N ALA A 103 -9.44 5.73 -0.65
CA ALA A 103 -10.82 6.18 -0.91
C ALA A 103 -10.98 7.71 -0.79
N SER A 104 -10.03 8.42 -0.18
CA SER A 104 -10.06 9.89 -0.15
C SER A 104 -9.79 10.54 -1.51
N ALA A 105 -9.33 9.77 -2.51
CA ALA A 105 -9.17 10.22 -3.89
C ALA A 105 -10.51 10.52 -4.57
N TYR A 106 -11.59 9.84 -4.17
CA TYR A 106 -12.92 10.10 -4.75
C TYR A 106 -13.41 11.52 -4.51
N GLN A 107 -14.25 11.99 -5.42
CA GLN A 107 -14.77 13.37 -5.47
C GLN A 107 -15.29 13.85 -4.11
N LYS A 108 -14.83 15.03 -3.70
CA LYS A 108 -15.28 15.75 -2.51
C LYS A 108 -15.75 17.17 -2.87
N PRO A 109 -16.97 17.58 -2.44
CA PRO A 109 -18.01 16.73 -1.85
C PRO A 109 -18.52 15.70 -2.86
N PRO A 110 -19.07 14.55 -2.43
CA PRO A 110 -19.62 13.55 -3.32
C PRO A 110 -20.86 14.11 -4.02
N SER A 111 -20.95 13.96 -5.34
CA SER A 111 -22.12 14.39 -6.13
C SER A 111 -23.26 13.35 -6.12
N ARG A 112 -22.93 12.09 -5.78
CA ARG A 112 -23.87 10.97 -5.72
C ARG A 112 -23.40 9.93 -4.70
N LEU A 113 -24.36 9.25 -4.07
CA LEU A 113 -24.14 8.07 -3.23
C LEU A 113 -24.92 6.87 -3.80
N PRO A 114 -24.44 5.65 -3.64
CA PRO A 114 -23.15 5.28 -3.01
C PRO A 114 -21.94 5.67 -3.87
N ILE A 115 -20.77 5.82 -3.24
CA ILE A 115 -19.48 5.96 -3.94
C ILE A 115 -19.11 4.58 -4.52
N THR A 116 -18.75 4.57 -5.81
CA THR A 116 -18.33 3.37 -6.57
C THR A 116 -17.03 3.65 -7.30
N GLU A 117 -16.42 2.65 -7.93
CA GLU A 117 -15.19 2.81 -8.72
C GLU A 117 -15.35 3.81 -9.87
N SER A 118 -16.58 4.00 -10.38
CA SER A 118 -16.89 4.99 -11.44
C SER A 118 -17.06 6.42 -10.93
N THR A 119 -17.03 6.64 -9.60
CA THR A 119 -17.06 7.99 -9.02
C THR A 119 -15.80 8.75 -9.43
N PRO A 120 -15.92 9.99 -9.98
CA PRO A 120 -14.75 10.76 -10.38
C PRO A 120 -13.73 10.95 -9.26
N LEU A 121 -12.46 11.01 -9.62
CA LEU A 121 -11.37 11.29 -8.69
C LEU A 121 -11.15 12.81 -8.62
N ARG A 122 -11.43 13.40 -7.47
CA ARG A 122 -11.25 14.83 -7.22
C ARG A 122 -11.32 15.16 -5.74
N ASN A 123 -10.21 15.54 -5.16
CA ASN A 123 -10.18 16.04 -3.78
C ASN A 123 -9.34 17.31 -3.69
N PRO A 124 -9.96 18.50 -3.76
CA PRO A 124 -9.25 19.77 -3.72
C PRO A 124 -8.75 20.15 -2.31
N TYR A 125 -9.21 19.46 -1.26
CA TYR A 125 -8.98 19.84 0.13
C TYR A 125 -7.72 19.24 0.75
N TRP A 126 -7.19 18.13 0.19
CA TRP A 126 -6.09 17.39 0.79
C TRP A 126 -5.00 17.03 -0.22
N GLN A 127 -3.78 17.52 0.01
CA GLN A 127 -2.63 17.29 -0.89
C GLN A 127 -2.34 15.81 -1.08
N TYR A 128 -2.33 15.04 0.00
CA TYR A 128 -2.15 13.58 -0.07
C TYR A 128 -3.11 12.90 -1.06
N SER A 129 -4.37 13.33 -1.10
CA SER A 129 -5.34 12.76 -2.05
C SER A 129 -5.04 13.16 -3.48
N ARG A 130 -4.57 14.39 -3.71
CA ARG A 130 -4.15 14.85 -5.06
C ARG A 130 -2.91 14.08 -5.53
N ASP A 131 -1.94 13.86 -4.65
CA ASP A 131 -0.74 13.10 -4.98
C ASP A 131 -1.09 11.64 -5.31
N LYS A 132 -2.00 11.02 -4.55
CA LYS A 132 -2.49 9.67 -4.85
C LYS A 132 -3.25 9.61 -6.18
N ILE A 133 -4.06 10.63 -6.52
CA ILE A 133 -4.72 10.73 -7.83
C ILE A 133 -3.68 10.80 -8.95
N ALA A 134 -2.66 11.64 -8.79
CA ALA A 134 -1.58 11.75 -9.77
C ALA A 134 -0.78 10.44 -9.94
N CYS A 135 -0.60 9.66 -8.87
CA CYS A 135 -0.04 8.30 -8.94
C CYS A 135 -0.93 7.37 -9.78
N GLU A 136 -2.25 7.42 -9.58
CA GLU A 136 -3.20 6.60 -10.34
C GLU A 136 -3.21 6.97 -11.81
N ASP A 137 -3.20 8.28 -12.13
CA ASP A 137 -3.15 8.78 -13.51
C ASP A 137 -1.88 8.29 -14.23
N LEU A 138 -0.73 8.31 -13.54
CA LEU A 138 0.52 7.77 -14.06
C LEU A 138 0.40 6.25 -14.35
N LEU A 139 -0.13 5.47 -13.41
CA LEU A 139 -0.29 4.03 -13.60
C LEU A 139 -1.26 3.68 -14.74
N VAL A 140 -2.34 4.45 -14.89
CA VAL A 140 -3.29 4.30 -16.01
C VAL A 140 -2.60 4.62 -17.33
N ALA A 141 -1.76 5.67 -17.40
CA ALA A 141 -0.97 5.97 -18.58
C ALA A 141 0.01 4.85 -18.91
N GLN A 142 0.78 4.37 -17.93
CA GLN A 142 1.72 3.26 -18.10
C GLN A 142 1.05 1.96 -18.55
N TYR A 143 -0.13 1.65 -18.02
CA TYR A 143 -0.91 0.51 -18.50
C TYR A 143 -1.30 0.67 -19.98
N ARG A 144 -1.76 1.86 -20.41
CA ARG A 144 -2.19 2.12 -21.79
C ARG A 144 -1.04 2.14 -22.79
N GLU A 145 0.11 2.69 -22.37
CA GLU A 145 1.25 2.91 -23.26
C GLU A 145 2.19 1.71 -23.36
N SER A 146 2.43 1.03 -22.24
CA SER A 146 3.42 -0.05 -22.13
C SER A 146 2.84 -1.40 -21.67
N GLY A 147 1.58 -1.45 -21.29
CA GLY A 147 0.96 -2.66 -20.74
C GLY A 147 1.44 -2.99 -19.32
N PHE A 148 1.96 -2.01 -18.57
CA PHE A 148 2.40 -2.23 -17.18
C PHE A 148 1.24 -2.79 -16.34
N PRO A 149 1.38 -3.95 -15.67
CA PRO A 149 0.26 -4.72 -15.11
C PRO A 149 -0.23 -4.16 -13.78
N ALA A 150 -0.71 -2.91 -13.78
CA ALA A 150 -1.13 -2.21 -12.58
C ALA A 150 -2.53 -2.61 -12.09
N THR A 151 -2.68 -2.79 -10.79
CA THR A 151 -3.95 -2.89 -10.06
C THR A 151 -3.99 -1.80 -8.99
N ILE A 152 -5.05 -1.00 -8.97
CA ILE A 152 -5.21 0.12 -8.03
C ILE A 152 -6.23 -0.26 -6.95
N VAL A 153 -5.83 -0.21 -5.68
CA VAL A 153 -6.69 -0.50 -4.53
C VAL A 153 -6.90 0.76 -3.72
N ARG A 154 -8.16 1.14 -3.47
CA ARG A 154 -8.53 2.35 -2.73
C ARG A 154 -9.15 1.99 -1.37
N PRO A 155 -8.34 1.68 -0.35
CA PRO A 155 -8.87 1.39 0.99
C PRO A 155 -9.51 2.63 1.61
N SER A 156 -10.57 2.42 2.38
CA SER A 156 -11.17 3.43 3.24
C SER A 156 -10.50 3.42 4.62
N HIS A 157 -11.24 3.65 5.70
CA HIS A 157 -10.68 3.60 7.04
C HIS A 157 -10.18 2.19 7.38
N THR A 158 -8.93 2.12 7.80
CA THR A 158 -8.28 0.86 8.18
C THR A 158 -7.88 0.88 9.65
N TYR A 159 -7.99 -0.27 10.31
CA TYR A 159 -7.70 -0.43 11.72
C TYR A 159 -7.20 -1.84 12.02
N ASP A 160 -6.53 -1.99 13.15
CA ASP A 160 -6.13 -3.27 13.70
C ASP A 160 -6.13 -3.21 15.24
N ALA A 161 -5.64 -4.25 15.91
CA ALA A 161 -5.53 -4.28 17.36
C ALA A 161 -4.61 -3.20 17.96
N THR A 162 -3.78 -2.54 17.15
CA THR A 162 -2.86 -1.48 17.60
C THR A 162 -3.35 -0.08 17.27
N LYS A 163 -4.36 0.07 16.39
CA LYS A 163 -4.87 1.36 15.93
C LYS A 163 -6.36 1.31 15.64
N THR A 164 -7.13 2.24 16.19
CA THR A 164 -8.57 2.38 15.94
C THR A 164 -8.85 3.41 14.84
N VAL A 165 -10.10 3.47 14.36
CA VAL A 165 -10.57 4.52 13.44
C VAL A 165 -11.05 5.77 14.17
N LEU A 166 -11.10 5.75 15.51
CA LEU A 166 -11.59 6.86 16.31
C LEU A 166 -10.57 7.99 16.38
N HIS A 167 -11.04 9.22 16.30
CA HIS A 167 -10.21 10.37 16.58
C HIS A 167 -9.73 10.32 18.04
N GLY A 168 -8.41 10.43 18.27
CA GLY A 168 -7.83 10.20 19.61
C GLY A 168 -7.58 8.73 19.95
N ASP A 169 -7.80 7.82 18.99
CA ASP A 169 -7.46 6.40 19.04
C ASP A 169 -7.98 5.67 20.31
N TRP A 170 -7.16 4.84 20.94
CA TRP A 170 -7.51 4.07 22.14
C TRP A 170 -7.91 4.95 23.34
N THR A 171 -7.39 6.18 23.42
CA THR A 171 -7.79 7.15 24.45
C THR A 171 -9.27 7.47 24.35
N SER A 172 -9.80 7.69 23.15
CA SER A 172 -11.23 7.93 22.93
C SER A 172 -12.07 6.73 23.36
N LEU A 173 -11.65 5.54 22.99
CA LEU A 173 -12.34 4.31 23.38
C LEU A 173 -12.35 4.10 24.91
N ALA A 174 -11.22 4.35 25.57
CA ALA A 174 -11.13 4.27 27.04
C ALA A 174 -12.05 5.26 27.74
N ARG A 175 -12.15 6.49 27.22
CA ARG A 175 -13.08 7.52 27.72
C ARG A 175 -14.54 7.14 27.55
N MET A 176 -14.90 6.60 26.37
CA MET A 176 -16.25 6.06 26.10
C MET A 176 -16.61 4.96 27.09
N ARG A 177 -15.71 3.99 27.31
CA ARG A 177 -15.92 2.89 28.28
C ARG A 177 -16.06 3.40 29.73
N ALA A 178 -15.41 4.50 30.07
CA ALA A 178 -15.55 5.17 31.38
C ALA A 178 -16.77 6.06 31.47
N GLY A 179 -17.69 6.08 30.50
CA GLY A 179 -18.90 6.91 30.49
C GLY A 179 -18.64 8.42 30.34
N ARG A 180 -17.48 8.83 29.84
CA ARG A 180 -17.15 10.24 29.62
C ARG A 180 -17.69 10.69 28.25
N ALA A 181 -18.66 11.63 28.26
CA ALA A 181 -19.40 12.05 27.06
C ALA A 181 -18.67 13.09 26.18
N ARG A 182 -17.50 13.58 26.57
CA ARG A 182 -16.72 14.56 25.77
C ARG A 182 -15.34 14.01 25.44
N PHE A 183 -14.94 14.20 24.18
CA PHE A 183 -13.68 13.78 23.57
C PHE A 183 -12.75 14.96 23.41
#